data_09d11c1fe0ab8472b7021e72bf7d0b3d
#
_entry.id   09d11c1fe0ab8472b7021e72bf7d0b3d
#
_cell.length_a   1.000
_cell.length_b   1.000
_cell.length_c   1.000
_cell.angle_alpha   90.00
_cell.angle_beta   90.00
_cell.angle_gamma   90.00
#
_symmetry.space_group_name_H-M   'P 1'
#
loop_
_entity.id
_entity.type
_entity.pdbx_description
1 polymer ?
#
loop_
_entity_poly.entity_id
_entity_poly.type
_entity_poly.pdbx_seq_one_letter_code
_entity_poly.pdbx_strand_id
1 'polypeptide(L)'
;MENAQTGQPDLVREMMLDGNSVGGILHEIFALEMTASPTECANCGRQGELGTLLAFAQAPGIVLRCPACEGVMIRIVQTESAIYLDARGAVYLRLERQSTP
;
A
#
# COMPACT_ATOMS: atom_id res chain seq x y z
N MET A 1 -26.22 11.99 -3.87
CA MET A 1 -25.89 11.48 -4.28
C MET A 1 -25.86 11.09 -4.59
N GLU A 2 -25.74 11.07 -4.77
CA GLU A 2 -25.51 10.54 -5.33
C GLU A 2 -25.27 10.00 -5.73
N ASN A 3 -25.36 9.83 -5.84
CA ASN A 3 -24.97 9.13 -6.47
C ASN A 3 -24.84 8.44 -6.71
N ALA A 4 -25.00 8.33 -6.73
CA ALA A 4 -24.82 7.50 -7.15
C ALA A 4 -24.68 7.00 -7.55
N GLN A 5 -24.70 7.12 -7.80
CA GLN A 5 -24.42 6.55 -8.32
C GLN A 5 -24.02 5.90 -8.61
N THR A 6 -24.14 5.75 -8.74
CA THR A 6 -23.78 5.06 -9.01
C THR A 6 -23.06 4.44 -8.94
N GLY A 7 -23.22 4.71 -8.73
CA GLY A 7 -22.76 3.83 -9.22
C GLY A 7 -21.61 2.96 -8.93
N GLN A 8 -21.47 1.95 -9.73
CA GLN A 8 -20.41 0.98 -9.55
C GLN A 8 -19.01 1.59 -9.68
N PRO A 9 -18.74 2.42 -10.68
CA PRO A 9 -17.42 3.04 -10.77
C PRO A 9 -17.10 3.90 -9.55
N ASP A 10 -18.11 4.59 -9.04
CA ASP A 10 -17.87 5.43 -7.88
C ASP A 10 -17.61 4.61 -6.63
N LEU A 11 -18.28 3.46 -6.51
CA LEU A 11 -18.07 2.60 -5.36
C LEU A 11 -16.65 2.03 -5.38
N VAL A 12 -16.18 1.59 -6.54
CA VAL A 12 -14.83 1.08 -6.67
C VAL A 12 -13.82 2.16 -6.32
N ARG A 13 -14.05 3.37 -6.78
CA ARG A 13 -13.16 4.48 -6.49
C ARG A 13 -13.11 4.80 -5.01
N GLU A 14 -14.25 4.70 -4.33
CA GLU A 14 -14.29 4.94 -2.91
C GLU A 14 -13.53 3.89 -2.12
N MET A 15 -13.45 2.69 -2.66
CA MET A 15 -12.73 1.60 -2.02
C MET A 15 -11.25 1.62 -2.32
N MET A 16 -10.85 2.38 -3.33
CA MET A 16 -9.46 2.46 -3.76
C MET A 16 -8.81 3.66 -3.11
N LEU A 17 -7.76 3.40 -2.35
CA LEU A 17 -7.04 4.41 -1.59
C LEU A 17 -5.60 4.47 -2.10
N ASP A 18 -4.85 5.47 -1.68
CA ASP A 18 -3.42 5.45 -1.97
C ASP A 18 -2.65 4.95 -0.75
N GLY A 19 -1.35 4.74 -0.94
CA GLY A 19 -0.52 4.18 0.11
C GLY A 19 -0.40 5.07 1.34
N ASN A 20 -0.64 6.39 1.18
CA ASN A 20 -0.61 7.28 2.33
C ASN A 20 -1.71 6.96 3.33
N SER A 21 -2.82 6.41 2.85
CA SER A 21 -3.95 6.09 3.73
C SER A 21 -3.65 4.94 4.67
N VAL A 22 -2.64 4.13 4.37
CA VAL A 22 -2.24 3.01 5.23
C VAL A 22 -0.94 3.30 5.96
N GLY A 23 -0.55 4.59 6.05
CA GLY A 23 0.70 4.96 6.72
C GLY A 23 0.75 4.52 8.17
N GLY A 24 -0.40 4.51 8.86
CA GLY A 24 -0.44 4.09 10.24
C GLY A 24 -0.06 2.63 10.43
N ILE A 25 -0.61 1.74 9.61
CA ILE A 25 -0.25 0.33 9.73
C ILE A 25 1.18 0.08 9.27
N LEU A 26 1.65 0.78 8.26
CA LEU A 26 3.03 0.65 7.83
C LEU A 26 3.98 1.10 8.94
N HIS A 27 3.64 2.18 9.63
CA HIS A 27 4.45 2.65 10.75
C HIS A 27 4.46 1.62 11.88
N GLU A 28 3.34 0.99 12.13
CA GLU A 28 3.25 -0.05 13.15
C GLU A 28 4.16 -1.22 12.83
N ILE A 29 4.17 -1.66 11.56
CA ILE A 29 4.95 -2.81 11.14
C ILE A 29 6.45 -2.49 11.16
N PHE A 30 6.83 -1.36 10.60
CA PHE A 30 8.24 -1.05 10.38
C PHE A 30 8.82 -0.14 11.44
N ALA A 31 7.99 0.43 12.32
CA ALA A 31 8.38 1.43 13.32
C ALA A 31 9.06 2.65 12.67
N LEU A 32 8.72 2.91 11.42
CA LEU A 32 9.27 4.01 10.63
C LEU A 32 8.16 4.61 9.80
N GLU A 33 8.35 5.88 9.42
CA GLU A 33 7.45 6.51 8.46
C GLU A 33 7.77 5.97 7.07
N MET A 34 6.85 5.19 6.51
CA MET A 34 7.13 4.43 5.29
C MET A 34 6.52 5.01 4.03
N THR A 35 5.62 6.01 4.14
CA THR A 35 4.91 6.48 2.95
C THR A 35 5.83 7.13 1.94
N ALA A 36 6.96 7.68 2.38
CA ALA A 36 7.94 8.27 1.48
C ALA A 36 9.04 7.29 1.08
N SER A 37 8.93 6.03 1.48
CA SER A 37 9.98 5.04 1.19
C SER A 37 9.95 4.62 -0.26
N PRO A 38 11.09 4.70 -0.97
CA PRO A 38 11.15 4.23 -2.35
C PRO A 38 10.97 2.73 -2.46
N THR A 39 10.31 2.32 -3.54
CA THR A 39 10.12 0.92 -3.87
C THR A 39 10.12 0.78 -5.39
N GLU A 40 10.23 -0.44 -5.86
CA GLU A 40 10.22 -0.73 -7.28
C GLU A 40 9.33 -1.92 -7.54
N CYS A 41 8.45 -1.79 -8.54
CA CYS A 41 7.56 -2.88 -8.91
C CYS A 41 8.34 -4.01 -9.59
N ALA A 42 8.20 -5.22 -9.06
CA ALA A 42 8.89 -6.38 -9.64
C ALA A 42 8.34 -6.77 -11.00
N ASN A 43 7.11 -6.33 -11.32
CA ASN A 43 6.48 -6.71 -12.57
C ASN A 43 6.83 -5.75 -13.72
N CYS A 44 6.77 -4.44 -13.50
CA CYS A 44 6.97 -3.48 -14.59
C CYS A 44 8.17 -2.56 -14.39
N GLY A 45 8.80 -2.60 -13.22
CA GLY A 45 9.99 -1.79 -12.95
C GLY A 45 9.72 -0.35 -12.55
N ARG A 46 8.46 0.03 -12.37
CA ARG A 46 8.18 1.40 -11.93
C ARG A 46 8.75 1.65 -10.55
N GLN A 47 9.41 2.78 -10.41
CA GLN A 47 9.94 3.21 -9.12
C GLN A 47 9.12 4.36 -8.59
N GLY A 48 8.93 4.40 -7.28
CA GLY A 48 8.18 5.46 -6.65
C GLY A 48 8.07 5.21 -5.17
N GLU A 49 7.36 6.09 -4.48
CA GLU A 49 7.19 5.99 -3.04
C GLU A 49 6.00 5.11 -2.70
N LEU A 50 6.08 4.44 -1.55
CA LEU A 50 4.98 3.58 -1.10
C LEU A 50 3.65 4.33 -1.05
N GLY A 51 3.66 5.60 -0.64
CA GLY A 51 2.45 6.39 -0.56
C GLY A 51 1.74 6.60 -1.89
N THR A 52 2.43 6.37 -3.01
CA THR A 52 1.84 6.55 -4.34
C THR A 52 1.17 5.29 -4.88
N LEU A 53 1.31 4.16 -4.20
CA LEU A 53 0.71 2.91 -4.66
C LEU A 53 -0.81 2.96 -4.47
N LEU A 54 -1.51 2.11 -5.24
CA LEU A 54 -2.96 1.98 -5.09
C LEU A 54 -3.24 1.03 -3.94
N ALA A 55 -3.99 1.49 -2.95
CA ALA A 55 -4.28 0.69 -1.77
C ALA A 55 -5.73 0.25 -1.75
N PHE A 56 -5.93 -1.04 -1.55
CA PHE A 56 -7.25 -1.64 -1.37
C PHE A 56 -7.29 -2.20 0.04
N ALA A 57 -7.96 -1.48 0.93
CA ALA A 57 -7.93 -1.78 2.36
C ALA A 57 -9.29 -2.28 2.82
N GLN A 58 -9.52 -3.56 2.64
CA GLN A 58 -10.71 -4.22 3.12
C GLN A 58 -10.32 -5.35 4.05
N ALA A 59 -11.02 -5.44 5.17
CA ALA A 59 -10.72 -6.49 6.13
C ALA A 59 -10.83 -7.85 5.45
N PRO A 60 -9.97 -8.79 5.78
CA PRO A 60 -8.92 -8.72 6.79
C PRO A 60 -7.59 -8.16 6.31
N GLY A 61 -7.49 -7.68 5.09
CA GLY A 61 -6.19 -7.36 4.54
C GLY A 61 -6.12 -6.09 3.73
N ILE A 62 -4.89 -5.74 3.40
CA ILE A 62 -4.55 -4.58 2.60
C ILE A 62 -3.73 -5.08 1.42
N VAL A 63 -4.05 -4.60 0.22
CA VAL A 63 -3.28 -4.92 -0.98
C VAL A 63 -2.80 -3.61 -1.58
N LEU A 64 -1.50 -3.51 -1.81
CA LEU A 64 -0.90 -2.36 -2.47
C LEU A 64 -0.51 -2.78 -3.88
N ARG A 65 -1.03 -2.07 -4.88
CA ARG A 65 -0.81 -2.36 -6.29
C ARG A 65 -0.04 -1.24 -6.96
N CYS A 66 0.72 -1.60 -7.96
CA CYS A 66 1.46 -0.64 -8.76
C CYS A 66 0.48 0.23 -9.56
N PRO A 67 0.60 1.56 -9.49
CA PRO A 67 -0.31 2.41 -10.27
C PRO A 67 -0.07 2.37 -11.78
N ALA A 68 1.07 1.83 -12.22
CA ALA A 68 1.37 1.74 -13.64
C ALA A 68 0.86 0.45 -14.26
N CYS A 69 1.09 -0.71 -13.61
CA CYS A 69 0.70 -2.00 -14.19
C CYS A 69 -0.38 -2.70 -13.40
N GLU A 70 -0.75 -2.17 -12.23
CA GLU A 70 -1.78 -2.72 -11.33
C GLU A 70 -1.44 -4.09 -10.74
N GLY A 71 -0.19 -4.52 -10.90
CA GLY A 71 0.26 -5.74 -10.27
C GLY A 71 0.34 -5.57 -8.75
N VAL A 72 0.09 -6.65 -8.03
CA VAL A 72 0.19 -6.63 -6.58
C VAL A 72 1.65 -6.52 -6.17
N MET A 73 1.97 -5.52 -5.36
CA MET A 73 3.32 -5.33 -4.88
C MET A 73 3.46 -5.80 -3.44
N ILE A 74 2.52 -5.42 -2.60
CA ILE A 74 2.59 -5.73 -1.16
C ILE A 74 1.21 -6.15 -0.69
N ARG A 75 1.18 -7.15 0.17
CA ARG A 75 -0.06 -7.62 0.76
C ARG A 75 0.14 -7.76 2.26
N ILE A 76 -0.78 -7.21 3.03
CA ILE A 76 -0.72 -7.22 4.49
C ILE A 76 -2.00 -7.84 5.01
N VAL A 77 -1.89 -8.90 5.82
CA VAL A 77 -3.05 -9.53 6.44
C VAL A 77 -2.86 -9.47 7.94
N GLN A 78 -3.86 -8.97 8.64
CA GLN A 78 -3.81 -8.85 10.08
C GLN A 78 -4.78 -9.85 10.71
N THR A 79 -4.29 -10.61 11.67
CA THR A 79 -5.12 -11.48 12.49
C THR A 79 -4.99 -11.01 13.93
N GLU A 80 -5.70 -11.68 14.86
CA GLU A 80 -5.59 -11.31 16.26
C GLU A 80 -4.20 -11.50 16.82
N SER A 81 -3.47 -12.47 16.29
CA SER A 81 -2.18 -12.83 16.87
C SER A 81 -0.99 -12.49 15.99
N ALA A 82 -1.22 -12.05 14.74
CA ALA A 82 -0.08 -11.88 13.83
C ALA A 82 -0.39 -10.91 12.71
N ILE A 83 0.68 -10.41 12.11
CA ILE A 83 0.62 -9.63 10.88
C ILE A 83 1.45 -10.38 9.85
N TYR A 84 0.84 -10.66 8.71
CA TYR A 84 1.53 -11.31 7.59
C TYR A 84 1.85 -10.24 6.56
N LEU A 85 3.12 -10.11 6.23
CA LEU A 85 3.59 -9.16 5.24
C LEU A 85 4.16 -9.93 4.06
N ASP A 86 3.56 -9.73 2.89
CA ASP A 86 4.03 -10.33 1.64
C ASP A 86 4.41 -9.18 0.72
N ALA A 87 5.69 -9.05 0.45
CA ALA A 87 6.21 -7.97 -0.40
C ALA A 87 6.92 -8.53 -1.63
N ARG A 88 6.51 -9.73 -2.09
CA ARG A 88 7.20 -10.37 -3.21
C ARG A 88 7.02 -9.62 -4.52
N GLY A 89 6.06 -8.71 -4.61
CA GLY A 89 5.88 -7.88 -5.79
C GLY A 89 6.72 -6.61 -5.79
N ALA A 90 7.50 -6.38 -4.76
CA ALA A 90 8.40 -5.24 -4.67
C ALA A 90 9.84 -5.73 -4.75
N VAL A 91 10.63 -5.13 -5.65
CA VAL A 91 12.04 -5.49 -5.77
C VAL A 91 12.79 -5.13 -4.51
N TYR A 92 12.44 -3.99 -3.92
CA TYR A 92 13.04 -3.55 -2.66
C TYR A 92 12.10 -2.58 -1.96
N LEU A 93 12.32 -2.43 -0.67
CA LEU A 93 11.79 -1.33 0.11
C LEU A 93 12.99 -0.63 0.72
N ARG A 94 13.14 0.66 0.41
CA ARG A 94 14.27 1.40 0.95
C ARG A 94 13.87 2.01 2.29
N LEU A 95 14.55 1.58 3.34
CA LEU A 95 14.29 2.04 4.69
C LEU A 95 15.37 3.04 5.08
N GLU A 96 14.95 4.27 5.28
CA GLU A 96 15.87 5.32 5.63
C GLU A 96 16.31 5.13 7.08
N ARG A 97 17.61 5.14 7.34
CA ARG A 97 18.08 5.10 8.71
C ARG A 97 17.82 6.45 9.34
N GLN A 98 17.29 6.41 10.56
CA GLN A 98 17.06 7.65 11.26
C GLN A 98 18.38 8.11 11.86
N SER A 99 18.66 9.41 11.67
CA SER A 99 19.82 10.01 12.30
C SER A 99 19.59 10.07 13.78
N THR A 100 20.60 9.65 14.54
CA THR A 100 20.56 9.86 15.98
C THR A 100 21.31 11.14 16.29
N PRO A 101 20.68 12.01 17.09
CA PRO A 101 21.37 13.25 17.48
C PRO A 101 22.59 12.99 18.32
#